data_9a10c0ba7c09006d2e0f4defe08bb95d
#
_entry.id   9a10c0ba7c09006d2e0f4defe08bb95d
#
_cell.length_a   1.000
_cell.length_b   1.000
_cell.length_c   1.000
_cell.angle_alpha   90.00
_cell.angle_beta   90.00
_cell.angle_gamma   90.00
#
_symmetry.space_group_name_H-M   'P 1'
#
loop_
_entity.id
_entity.type
_entity.pdbx_description
1 polymer ?
#
loop_
_entity_poly.entity_id
_entity_poly.type
_entity_poly.pdbx_seq_one_letter_code
_entity_poly.pdbx_strand_id
1 'polypeptide(L)'
;MKRGFSLVELVVVLAALALLAALAAPPLLRSLEQGRVARVAADLQTAEVALEAYRTDHGGYPPVVVSCMAVDRQEVLQLPQELADGGYLPKNPRTAAATLLEDPFRPGHTYKYAAPEHYWLNGSMQADRYPVWVPDDFPSCRSAGGKYDDSKNSPLAWVVWSPGPRPDRTKALNDKAPVAGFTWYARTGDHGVIARYKQRDGATWSTLR
;
A
#
# COMPACT_ATOMS: atom_id res chain seq x y z
N MET A 1 -54.29 26.00 18.47
CA MET A 1 -54.53 24.82 17.58
C MET A 1 -53.20 24.40 16.96
N LYS A 2 -52.68 23.20 17.29
CA LYS A 2 -51.48 22.66 16.66
C LYS A 2 -51.91 22.09 15.28
N ARG A 3 -51.41 22.69 14.22
CA ARG A 3 -51.61 22.13 12.87
C ARG A 3 -50.78 20.84 12.74
N GLY A 4 -51.42 19.72 12.52
CA GLY A 4 -50.76 18.46 12.22
C GLY A 4 -50.19 18.50 10.80
N PHE A 5 -49.05 17.84 10.59
CA PHE A 5 -48.44 17.67 9.26
C PHE A 5 -49.34 16.81 8.39
N SER A 6 -49.55 17.23 7.15
CA SER A 6 -50.24 16.42 6.13
C SER A 6 -49.33 15.30 5.64
N LEU A 7 -49.90 14.12 5.37
CA LEU A 7 -49.18 13.00 4.77
C LEU A 7 -48.49 13.38 3.47
N VAL A 8 -49.15 14.23 2.67
CA VAL A 8 -48.60 14.74 1.40
C VAL A 8 -47.38 15.63 1.62
N GLU A 9 -47.42 16.54 2.62
CA GLU A 9 -46.24 17.35 2.99
C GLU A 9 -45.03 16.49 3.39
N LEU A 10 -45.26 15.43 4.16
CA LEU A 10 -44.22 14.52 4.56
C LEU A 10 -43.60 13.79 3.35
N VAL A 11 -44.43 13.29 2.44
CA VAL A 11 -43.95 12.61 1.22
C VAL A 11 -43.16 13.55 0.32
N VAL A 12 -43.60 14.78 0.14
CA VAL A 12 -42.90 15.79 -0.68
C VAL A 12 -41.51 16.12 -0.05
N VAL A 13 -41.46 16.31 1.26
CA VAL A 13 -40.20 16.56 1.95
C VAL A 13 -39.24 15.37 1.81
N LEU A 14 -39.72 14.13 2.02
CA LEU A 14 -38.91 12.95 1.86
C LEU A 14 -38.41 12.77 0.40
N ALA A 15 -39.23 13.05 -0.57
CA ALA A 15 -38.85 13.01 -2.00
C ALA A 15 -37.75 14.06 -2.31
N ALA A 16 -37.88 15.27 -1.77
CA ALA A 16 -36.89 16.32 -1.96
C ALA A 16 -35.56 15.95 -1.27
N LEU A 17 -35.59 15.41 -0.05
CA LEU A 17 -34.40 14.93 0.65
C LEU A 17 -33.71 13.77 -0.08
N ALA A 18 -34.48 12.82 -0.60
CA ALA A 18 -33.95 11.71 -1.39
C ALA A 18 -33.24 12.20 -2.66
N LEU A 19 -33.82 13.17 -3.35
CA LEU A 19 -33.22 13.79 -4.54
C LEU A 19 -31.89 14.50 -4.19
N LEU A 20 -31.86 15.28 -3.13
CA LEU A 20 -30.66 15.97 -2.66
C LEU A 20 -29.56 14.95 -2.26
N ALA A 21 -29.93 13.90 -1.54
CA ALA A 21 -29.02 12.84 -1.16
C ALA A 21 -28.42 12.12 -2.41
N ALA A 22 -29.25 11.83 -3.41
CA ALA A 22 -28.82 11.20 -4.66
C ALA A 22 -27.80 12.06 -5.44
N LEU A 23 -27.95 13.38 -5.42
CA LEU A 23 -27.03 14.32 -6.05
C LEU A 23 -25.72 14.50 -5.24
N ALA A 24 -25.81 14.46 -3.90
CA ALA A 24 -24.65 14.68 -3.02
C ALA A 24 -23.77 13.43 -2.85
N ALA A 25 -24.32 12.23 -2.95
CA ALA A 25 -23.59 10.99 -2.67
C ALA A 25 -22.37 10.75 -3.61
N PRO A 26 -22.47 10.90 -4.95
CA PRO A 26 -21.33 10.63 -5.84
C PRO A 26 -20.09 11.50 -5.56
N PRO A 27 -20.19 12.85 -5.43
CA PRO A 27 -19.03 13.66 -5.12
C PRO A 27 -18.43 13.36 -3.74
N LEU A 28 -19.27 13.02 -2.75
CA LEU A 28 -18.79 12.64 -1.42
C LEU A 28 -17.94 11.36 -1.46
N LEU A 29 -18.41 10.33 -2.14
CA LEU A 29 -17.67 9.07 -2.29
C LEU A 29 -16.32 9.27 -2.98
N ARG A 30 -16.28 10.12 -4.02
CA ARG A 30 -15.02 10.48 -4.70
C ARG A 30 -14.06 11.21 -3.74
N SER A 31 -14.56 12.15 -2.95
CA SER A 31 -13.76 12.88 -1.97
C SER A 31 -13.18 11.96 -0.89
N LEU A 32 -13.96 10.98 -0.42
CA LEU A 32 -13.49 9.98 0.54
C LEU A 32 -12.38 9.08 -0.04
N GLU A 33 -12.52 8.66 -1.30
CA GLU A 33 -11.46 7.89 -1.98
C GLU A 33 -10.18 8.72 -2.12
N GLN A 34 -10.29 9.97 -2.55
CA GLN A 34 -9.15 10.89 -2.64
C GLN A 34 -8.45 11.09 -1.29
N GLY A 35 -9.23 11.24 -0.21
CA GLY A 35 -8.69 11.33 1.14
C GLY A 35 -7.90 10.08 1.56
N ARG A 36 -8.40 8.89 1.21
CA ARG A 36 -7.67 7.62 1.45
C ARG A 36 -6.39 7.54 0.63
N VAL A 37 -6.42 7.94 -0.64
CA VAL A 37 -5.23 7.97 -1.50
C VAL A 37 -4.18 8.93 -0.95
N ALA A 38 -4.57 10.12 -0.52
CA ALA A 38 -3.67 11.09 0.10
C ALA A 38 -3.04 10.57 1.40
N ARG A 39 -3.83 9.87 2.22
CA ARG A 39 -3.31 9.21 3.42
C ARG A 39 -2.28 8.14 3.06
N VAL A 40 -2.56 7.28 2.08
CA VAL A 40 -1.59 6.28 1.60
C VAL A 40 -0.29 6.95 1.20
N ALA A 41 -0.33 8.04 0.42
CA ALA A 41 0.88 8.76 0.00
C ALA A 41 1.72 9.24 1.19
N ALA A 42 1.09 9.81 2.21
CA ALA A 42 1.75 10.28 3.43
C ALA A 42 2.34 9.11 4.25
N ASP A 43 1.59 8.04 4.40
CA ASP A 43 2.04 6.85 5.14
C ASP A 43 3.22 6.16 4.43
N LEU A 44 3.20 6.05 3.09
CA LEU A 44 4.33 5.51 2.33
C LEU A 44 5.58 6.40 2.44
N GLN A 45 5.43 7.71 2.55
CA GLN A 45 6.54 8.61 2.83
C GLN A 45 7.09 8.42 4.24
N THR A 46 6.23 8.18 5.22
CA THR A 46 6.63 7.85 6.59
C THR A 46 7.40 6.52 6.63
N ALA A 47 6.93 5.52 5.89
CA ALA A 47 7.63 4.24 5.75
C ALA A 47 9.01 4.40 5.10
N GLU A 48 9.16 5.26 4.07
CA GLU A 48 10.46 5.61 3.49
C GLU A 48 11.44 6.12 4.55
N VAL A 49 11.01 7.11 5.34
CA VAL A 49 11.86 7.69 6.39
C VAL A 49 12.31 6.62 7.39
N ALA A 50 11.38 5.74 7.80
CA ALA A 50 11.67 4.64 8.71
C ALA A 50 12.67 3.63 8.12
N LEU A 51 12.52 3.27 6.83
CA LEU A 51 13.43 2.38 6.13
C LEU A 51 14.84 2.96 6.01
N GLU A 52 14.97 4.24 5.72
CA GLU A 52 16.28 4.91 5.61
C GLU A 52 16.95 5.05 6.99
N ALA A 53 16.19 5.34 8.04
CA ALA A 53 16.70 5.36 9.40
C ALA A 53 17.21 3.98 9.82
N TYR A 54 16.40 2.93 9.59
CA TYR A 54 16.81 1.54 9.86
C TYR A 54 18.11 1.18 9.12
N ARG A 55 18.19 1.50 7.82
CA ARG A 55 19.39 1.25 7.02
C ARG A 55 20.62 1.97 7.57
N THR A 56 20.47 3.17 8.07
CA THR A 56 21.57 3.95 8.65
C THR A 56 22.14 3.25 9.88
N ASP A 57 21.28 2.67 10.70
CA ASP A 57 21.68 2.02 11.95
C ASP A 57 22.18 0.59 11.74
N HIS A 58 21.66 -0.13 10.74
CA HIS A 58 21.94 -1.56 10.53
C HIS A 58 22.78 -1.87 9.29
N GLY A 59 23.06 -0.88 8.44
CA GLY A 59 23.84 -1.04 7.21
C GLY A 59 23.09 -1.71 6.05
N GLY A 60 21.85 -2.14 6.24
CA GLY A 60 20.96 -2.76 5.24
C GLY A 60 19.50 -2.48 5.53
N TYR A 61 18.62 -2.82 4.61
CA TYR A 61 17.17 -2.71 4.84
C TYR A 61 16.66 -3.92 5.64
N PRO A 62 15.52 -3.80 6.33
CA PRO A 62 14.97 -4.90 7.09
C PRO A 62 14.62 -6.09 6.20
N PRO A 63 14.69 -7.33 6.72
CA PRO A 63 14.40 -8.53 5.96
C PRO A 63 12.93 -8.58 5.53
N VAL A 64 12.72 -9.17 4.36
CA VAL A 64 11.36 -9.39 3.85
C VAL A 64 10.76 -10.62 4.52
N VAL A 65 9.48 -10.56 4.90
CA VAL A 65 8.78 -11.69 5.51
C VAL A 65 7.83 -12.31 4.49
N VAL A 66 8.05 -13.59 4.21
CA VAL A 66 7.25 -14.39 3.28
C VAL A 66 6.71 -15.62 4.01
N SER A 67 5.43 -15.90 3.87
CA SER A 67 4.82 -17.13 4.36
C SER A 67 4.06 -17.83 3.22
N CYS A 68 4.51 -19.02 2.86
CA CYS A 68 3.78 -19.88 1.93
C CYS A 68 2.54 -20.52 2.58
N MET A 69 2.50 -20.53 3.92
CA MET A 69 1.41 -21.11 4.72
C MET A 69 0.37 -20.08 5.15
N ALA A 70 0.56 -18.81 4.82
CA ALA A 70 -0.42 -17.78 5.14
C ALA A 70 -1.76 -18.11 4.50
N VAL A 71 -2.77 -18.30 5.33
CA VAL A 71 -4.16 -18.55 4.90
C VAL A 71 -4.69 -17.33 4.16
N ASP A 72 -4.30 -16.15 4.61
CA ASP A 72 -4.56 -14.88 3.94
C ASP A 72 -3.30 -14.36 3.24
N ARG A 73 -3.34 -14.34 1.90
CA ARG A 73 -2.27 -13.74 1.07
C ARG A 73 -2.02 -12.26 1.39
N GLN A 74 -2.93 -11.64 2.08
CA GLN A 74 -2.79 -10.27 2.54
C GLN A 74 -1.72 -10.10 3.62
N GLU A 75 -1.41 -11.15 4.36
CA GLU A 75 -0.38 -11.17 5.39
C GLU A 75 1.05 -11.30 4.83
N VAL A 76 1.18 -11.63 3.54
CA VAL A 76 2.48 -11.76 2.90
C VAL A 76 3.04 -10.39 2.53
N LEU A 77 4.36 -10.20 2.69
CA LEU A 77 5.06 -8.96 2.35
C LEU A 77 4.57 -7.70 3.11
N GLN A 78 4.17 -7.84 4.34
CA GLN A 78 3.84 -6.68 5.17
C GLN A 78 5.09 -5.88 5.55
N LEU A 79 4.90 -4.62 5.95
CA LEU A 79 6.00 -3.85 6.54
C LEU A 79 6.64 -4.63 7.68
N PRO A 80 7.97 -4.73 7.72
CA PRO A 80 8.69 -5.53 8.71
C PRO A 80 8.42 -5.06 10.13
N GLN A 81 8.21 -6.01 11.04
CA GLN A 81 7.98 -5.73 12.45
C GLN A 81 9.18 -5.07 13.11
N GLU A 82 10.38 -5.32 12.58
CA GLU A 82 11.64 -4.73 13.01
C GLU A 82 11.60 -3.19 13.00
N LEU A 83 10.84 -2.59 12.08
CA LEU A 83 10.64 -1.13 12.05
C LEU A 83 9.88 -0.62 13.29
N ALA A 84 8.94 -1.41 13.80
CA ALA A 84 8.20 -1.07 15.00
C ALA A 84 8.99 -1.43 16.27
N ASP A 85 9.69 -2.56 16.27
CA ASP A 85 10.49 -3.02 17.41
C ASP A 85 11.71 -2.14 17.64
N GLY A 86 12.32 -1.66 16.57
CA GLY A 86 13.43 -0.69 16.61
C GLY A 86 12.99 0.76 16.88
N GLY A 87 11.69 1.03 16.97
CA GLY A 87 11.17 2.38 17.24
C GLY A 87 11.18 3.32 16.03
N TYR A 88 11.44 2.83 14.82
CA TYR A 88 11.37 3.61 13.58
C TYR A 88 9.92 3.93 13.16
N LEU A 89 9.00 3.01 13.50
CA LEU A 89 7.56 3.20 13.38
C LEU A 89 6.87 2.87 14.71
N PRO A 90 5.82 3.59 15.09
CA PRO A 90 5.09 3.30 16.31
C PRO A 90 4.35 1.96 16.21
N LYS A 91 4.34 1.19 17.31
CA LYS A 91 3.61 -0.08 17.41
C LYS A 91 2.11 0.17 17.44
N ASN A 92 1.37 -0.61 16.67
CA ASN A 92 -0.08 -0.60 16.72
C ASN A 92 -0.59 -1.82 17.51
N PRO A 93 -1.21 -1.62 18.70
CA PRO A 93 -1.74 -2.72 19.49
C PRO A 93 -3.00 -3.36 18.87
N ARG A 94 -3.57 -2.77 17.83
CA ARG A 94 -4.83 -3.20 17.21
C ARG A 94 -4.67 -4.01 15.92
N THR A 95 -3.49 -4.02 15.34
CA THR A 95 -3.24 -4.75 14.08
C THR A 95 -2.23 -5.86 14.31
N ALA A 96 -2.36 -6.95 13.55
CA ALA A 96 -1.37 -8.03 13.54
C ALA A 96 0.01 -7.56 13.07
N ALA A 97 0.05 -6.46 12.33
CA ALA A 97 1.27 -5.88 11.77
C ALA A 97 2.12 -5.08 12.79
N ALA A 98 1.69 -4.94 14.02
CA ALA A 98 2.40 -4.22 15.09
C ALA A 98 2.87 -2.78 14.74
N THR A 99 2.40 -2.19 13.65
CA THR A 99 2.69 -0.81 13.24
C THR A 99 1.41 0.03 13.23
N LEU A 100 1.53 1.36 13.41
CA LEU A 100 0.37 2.27 13.28
C LEU A 100 0.00 2.56 11.82
N LEU A 101 0.84 2.19 10.87
CA LEU A 101 0.57 2.40 9.46
C LEU A 101 -0.39 1.31 8.97
N GLU A 102 -1.67 1.62 9.01
CA GLU A 102 -2.73 0.76 8.50
C GLU A 102 -3.21 1.26 7.14
N ASP A 103 -3.22 0.36 6.16
CA ASP A 103 -3.68 0.66 4.81
C ASP A 103 -5.20 0.94 4.81
N PRO A 104 -5.65 2.17 4.47
CA PRO A 104 -7.07 2.52 4.46
C PRO A 104 -7.91 1.74 3.43
N PHE A 105 -7.26 1.07 2.47
CA PHE A 105 -7.90 0.16 1.52
C PHE A 105 -7.92 -1.29 2.00
N ARG A 106 -7.22 -1.60 3.08
CA ARG A 106 -7.12 -2.93 3.69
C ARG A 106 -7.14 -2.84 5.21
N PRO A 107 -8.28 -2.56 5.82
CA PRO A 107 -8.39 -2.46 7.28
C PRO A 107 -7.84 -3.72 7.98
N GLY A 108 -7.09 -3.53 9.06
CA GLY A 108 -6.43 -4.59 9.80
C GLY A 108 -5.07 -5.04 9.25
N HIS A 109 -4.62 -4.50 8.10
CA HIS A 109 -3.33 -4.82 7.51
C HIS A 109 -2.48 -3.57 7.30
N THR A 110 -1.18 -3.73 7.36
CA THR A 110 -0.23 -2.66 7.01
C THR A 110 0.07 -2.67 5.51
N TYR A 111 0.87 -1.71 5.08
CA TYR A 111 1.39 -1.64 3.72
C TYR A 111 2.29 -2.83 3.40
N LYS A 112 2.45 -3.12 2.12
CA LYS A 112 3.35 -4.16 1.64
C LYS A 112 4.75 -3.61 1.42
N TYR A 113 5.75 -4.49 1.58
CA TYR A 113 7.16 -4.16 1.47
C TYR A 113 7.92 -5.28 0.78
N ALA A 114 8.86 -4.90 -0.07
CA ALA A 114 9.87 -5.81 -0.62
C ALA A 114 11.20 -5.06 -0.84
N ALA A 115 12.29 -5.76 -0.62
CA ALA A 115 13.64 -5.32 -0.91
C ALA A 115 14.50 -6.53 -1.32
N PRO A 116 15.57 -6.35 -2.12
CA PRO A 116 16.51 -7.43 -2.45
C PRO A 116 17.48 -7.67 -1.26
N GLU A 117 16.90 -7.99 -0.12
CA GLU A 117 17.58 -8.27 1.15
C GLU A 117 17.29 -9.70 1.61
N HIS A 118 17.94 -10.15 2.68
CA HIS A 118 17.60 -11.44 3.30
C HIS A 118 16.12 -11.50 3.64
N TYR A 119 15.57 -12.69 3.66
CA TYR A 119 14.14 -12.85 3.91
C TYR A 119 13.84 -14.04 4.81
N TRP A 120 12.76 -13.92 5.53
CA TRP A 120 12.19 -14.99 6.31
C TRP A 120 11.18 -15.76 5.46
N LEU A 121 11.35 -17.07 5.36
CA LEU A 121 10.40 -17.98 4.74
C LEU A 121 9.85 -18.93 5.79
N ASN A 122 8.57 -18.84 6.09
CA ASN A 122 7.90 -19.68 7.11
C ASN A 122 8.64 -19.68 8.46
N GLY A 123 9.16 -18.55 8.90
CA GLY A 123 9.88 -18.40 10.16
C GLY A 123 11.36 -18.80 10.12
N SER A 124 11.90 -19.19 8.96
CA SER A 124 13.32 -19.50 8.80
C SER A 124 14.02 -18.46 7.92
N MET A 125 15.15 -17.92 8.39
CA MET A 125 15.96 -16.99 7.60
C MET A 125 16.61 -17.75 6.44
N GLN A 126 16.47 -17.20 5.24
CA GLN A 126 17.07 -17.77 4.04
C GLN A 126 18.45 -17.16 3.79
N ALA A 127 19.37 -18.01 3.27
CA ALA A 127 20.71 -17.58 2.87
C ALA A 127 20.67 -16.66 1.63
N ASP A 128 19.72 -16.91 0.76
CA ASP A 128 19.48 -16.11 -0.44
C ASP A 128 18.76 -14.79 -0.12
N ARG A 129 18.78 -13.86 -1.09
CA ARG A 129 18.05 -12.61 -1.00
C ARG A 129 16.68 -12.73 -1.64
N TYR A 130 15.73 -11.94 -1.16
CA TYR A 130 14.37 -11.94 -1.70
C TYR A 130 14.37 -11.45 -3.16
N PRO A 131 13.81 -12.23 -4.09
CA PRO A 131 13.77 -11.87 -5.49
C PRO A 131 12.70 -10.83 -5.78
N VAL A 132 13.13 -9.61 -6.09
CA VAL A 132 12.25 -8.52 -6.48
C VAL A 132 12.02 -8.58 -7.99
N TRP A 133 10.76 -8.57 -8.41
CA TRP A 133 10.41 -8.51 -9.82
C TRP A 133 10.35 -7.06 -10.30
N VAL A 134 11.07 -6.76 -11.38
CA VAL A 134 11.07 -5.46 -12.04
C VAL A 134 10.68 -5.67 -13.51
N PRO A 135 9.59 -5.04 -13.98
CA PRO A 135 9.14 -5.16 -15.37
C PRO A 135 9.96 -4.29 -16.32
N ASP A 136 9.79 -4.53 -17.62
CA ASP A 136 10.53 -3.86 -18.71
C ASP A 136 10.29 -2.35 -18.76
N ASP A 137 9.09 -1.90 -18.38
CA ASP A 137 8.69 -0.50 -18.37
C ASP A 137 9.11 0.26 -17.09
N PHE A 138 9.92 -0.39 -16.24
CA PHE A 138 10.41 0.25 -15.03
C PHE A 138 11.39 1.39 -15.37
N PRO A 139 11.21 2.58 -14.80
CA PRO A 139 12.12 3.69 -15.03
C PRO A 139 13.58 3.32 -14.71
N SER A 140 14.50 3.66 -15.59
CA SER A 140 15.94 3.34 -15.48
C SER A 140 16.31 1.86 -15.71
N CYS A 141 15.37 0.98 -15.94
CA CYS A 141 15.65 -0.38 -16.37
C CYS A 141 15.83 -0.41 -17.91
N ARG A 142 17.01 -0.78 -18.39
CA ARG A 142 17.30 -0.89 -19.82
C ARG A 142 17.26 -2.32 -20.34
N SER A 143 17.16 -3.28 -19.46
CA SER A 143 17.05 -4.69 -19.81
C SER A 143 15.61 -5.14 -19.68
N ALA A 144 15.27 -6.18 -20.43
CA ALA A 144 14.00 -6.90 -20.27
C ALA A 144 13.72 -7.16 -18.79
N GLY A 145 12.49 -6.97 -18.38
CA GLY A 145 12.06 -7.16 -17.00
C GLY A 145 12.47 -8.51 -16.48
N GLY A 146 12.96 -8.54 -15.27
CA GLY A 146 13.54 -9.73 -14.70
C GLY A 146 13.34 -9.84 -13.20
N LYS A 147 13.75 -10.97 -12.69
CA LYS A 147 13.80 -11.27 -11.28
C LYS A 147 15.19 -10.92 -10.77
N TYR A 148 15.28 -10.05 -9.81
CA TYR A 148 16.53 -9.62 -9.18
C TYR A 148 16.57 -10.10 -7.74
N ASP A 149 17.53 -10.94 -7.40
CA ASP A 149 17.70 -11.55 -6.09
C ASP A 149 19.00 -11.12 -5.39
N ASP A 150 19.72 -10.20 -5.99
CA ASP A 150 20.90 -9.62 -5.35
C ASP A 150 20.84 -8.09 -5.37
N SER A 151 21.44 -7.51 -4.33
CA SER A 151 21.50 -6.06 -4.16
C SER A 151 22.40 -5.36 -5.20
N LYS A 152 23.23 -6.08 -5.94
CA LYS A 152 24.13 -5.48 -6.93
C LYS A 152 23.45 -5.29 -8.28
N ASN A 153 22.56 -6.18 -8.65
CA ASN A 153 21.90 -6.20 -9.96
C ASN A 153 20.49 -5.62 -9.93
N SER A 154 19.79 -5.66 -8.79
CA SER A 154 18.48 -5.05 -8.67
C SER A 154 18.55 -3.54 -8.87
N PRO A 155 17.71 -2.94 -9.72
CA PRO A 155 17.59 -1.49 -9.81
C PRO A 155 16.91 -0.88 -8.58
N LEU A 156 16.21 -1.70 -7.78
CA LEU A 156 15.52 -1.27 -6.58
C LEU A 156 16.38 -1.48 -5.34
N ALA A 157 16.35 -0.50 -4.44
CA ALA A 157 16.77 -0.65 -3.05
C ALA A 157 15.62 -1.21 -2.20
N TRP A 158 14.41 -0.69 -2.39
CA TRP A 158 13.18 -1.18 -1.77
C TRP A 158 11.95 -0.66 -2.52
N VAL A 159 10.80 -1.30 -2.27
CA VAL A 159 9.49 -0.84 -2.67
C VAL A 159 8.50 -1.05 -1.53
N VAL A 160 7.65 -0.05 -1.27
CA VAL A 160 6.48 -0.13 -0.38
C VAL A 160 5.23 0.24 -1.16
N TRP A 161 4.12 -0.48 -0.90
CA TRP A 161 2.91 -0.21 -1.66
C TRP A 161 1.64 -0.56 -0.90
N SER A 162 0.57 0.13 -1.28
CA SER A 162 -0.82 -0.26 -1.03
C SER A 162 -1.37 -0.95 -2.27
N PRO A 163 -2.14 -2.03 -2.15
CA PRO A 163 -2.93 -2.57 -3.25
C PRO A 163 -3.93 -1.57 -3.85
N GLY A 164 -4.18 -0.46 -3.16
CA GLY A 164 -5.07 0.61 -3.58
C GLY A 164 -6.54 0.25 -3.54
N PRO A 165 -7.41 1.09 -4.12
CA PRO A 165 -8.83 0.81 -4.19
C PRO A 165 -9.10 -0.43 -5.03
N ARG A 166 -10.08 -1.25 -4.60
CA ARG A 166 -10.48 -2.52 -5.24
C ARG A 166 -9.33 -3.51 -5.43
N PRO A 167 -8.66 -3.91 -4.35
CA PRO A 167 -7.45 -4.73 -4.38
C PRO A 167 -7.66 -6.13 -5.00
N ASP A 168 -8.89 -6.64 -5.00
CA ASP A 168 -9.33 -7.88 -5.65
C ASP A 168 -9.15 -7.88 -7.19
N ARG A 169 -9.08 -6.68 -7.79
CA ARG A 169 -8.87 -6.50 -9.24
C ARG A 169 -7.42 -6.30 -9.62
N THR A 170 -6.52 -6.24 -8.66
CA THR A 170 -5.09 -6.10 -8.88
C THR A 170 -4.35 -7.36 -8.47
N LYS A 171 -3.27 -7.70 -9.17
CA LYS A 171 -2.35 -8.75 -8.74
C LYS A 171 -1.41 -8.29 -7.62
N ALA A 172 -1.64 -7.11 -7.05
CA ALA A 172 -0.82 -6.49 -6.04
C ALA A 172 -0.87 -7.16 -4.67
N LEU A 173 -1.84 -8.03 -4.44
CA LEU A 173 -1.93 -8.89 -3.26
C LEU A 173 -0.99 -10.10 -3.33
N ASN A 174 -0.49 -10.41 -4.53
CA ASN A 174 0.45 -11.51 -4.74
C ASN A 174 1.87 -11.12 -4.27
N ASP A 175 2.77 -12.09 -4.33
CA ASP A 175 4.15 -12.07 -3.85
C ASP A 175 5.10 -11.24 -4.75
N LYS A 176 4.58 -10.43 -5.68
CA LYS A 176 5.39 -9.64 -6.62
C LYS A 176 5.29 -8.16 -6.30
N ALA A 177 6.42 -7.49 -6.31
CA ALA A 177 6.45 -6.04 -6.21
C ALA A 177 5.78 -5.42 -7.45
N PRO A 178 4.71 -4.62 -7.30
CA PRO A 178 3.91 -4.13 -8.40
C PRO A 178 4.45 -2.79 -8.91
N VAL A 179 5.58 -2.81 -9.59
CA VAL A 179 6.22 -1.59 -10.10
C VAL A 179 5.92 -1.30 -11.57
N ALA A 180 5.20 -2.18 -12.26
CA ALA A 180 4.79 -1.96 -13.64
C ALA A 180 3.78 -0.83 -13.78
N GLY A 181 3.99 0.07 -14.74
CA GLY A 181 3.16 1.28 -14.92
C GLY A 181 1.67 0.98 -15.15
N PHE A 182 1.34 -0.12 -15.82
CA PHE A 182 -0.05 -0.52 -16.03
C PHE A 182 -0.78 -1.00 -14.76
N THR A 183 -0.05 -1.26 -13.67
CA THR A 183 -0.64 -1.64 -12.38
C THR A 183 -0.93 -0.43 -11.48
N TRP A 184 -0.49 0.77 -11.86
CA TRP A 184 -0.57 1.95 -11.03
C TRP A 184 -1.97 2.54 -11.00
N TYR A 185 -2.33 3.07 -9.83
CA TYR A 185 -3.54 3.86 -9.68
C TYR A 185 -3.43 5.16 -10.50
N ALA A 186 -4.37 5.39 -11.40
CA ALA A 186 -4.33 6.53 -12.31
C ALA A 186 -5.28 7.65 -11.90
N ARG A 187 -6.51 7.32 -11.46
CA ARG A 187 -7.55 8.30 -11.12
C ARG A 187 -8.63 7.74 -10.21
N THR A 188 -9.36 8.63 -9.57
CA THR A 188 -10.51 8.29 -8.72
C THR A 188 -11.54 7.45 -9.47
N GLY A 189 -11.94 6.36 -8.86
CA GLY A 189 -12.85 5.38 -9.44
C GLY A 189 -12.15 4.20 -10.12
N ASP A 190 -10.85 4.28 -10.41
CA ASP A 190 -10.06 3.17 -10.94
C ASP A 190 -9.62 2.20 -9.83
N HIS A 191 -9.02 1.11 -10.25
CA HIS A 191 -8.23 0.21 -9.41
C HIS A 191 -6.75 0.40 -9.74
N GLY A 192 -5.89 -0.01 -8.85
CA GLY A 192 -4.46 0.04 -9.08
C GLY A 192 -3.67 0.29 -7.80
N VAL A 193 -2.41 -0.03 -7.87
CA VAL A 193 -1.51 0.10 -6.73
C VAL A 193 -1.00 1.52 -6.58
N ILE A 194 -0.79 1.89 -5.33
CA ILE A 194 -0.11 3.12 -4.96
C ILE A 194 1.20 2.69 -4.33
N ALA A 195 2.30 2.93 -5.03
CA ALA A 195 3.62 2.50 -4.60
C ALA A 195 4.58 3.67 -4.45
N ARG A 196 5.52 3.50 -3.54
CA ARG A 196 6.71 4.32 -3.40
C ARG A 196 7.92 3.41 -3.38
N TYR A 197 8.94 3.76 -4.14
CA TYR A 197 10.13 2.93 -4.23
C TYR A 197 11.39 3.79 -4.37
N LYS A 198 12.50 3.22 -3.93
CA LYS A 198 13.82 3.81 -4.04
C LYS A 198 14.67 3.00 -4.99
N GLN A 199 15.35 3.69 -5.88
CA GLN A 199 16.37 3.10 -6.74
C GLN A 199 17.72 3.12 -6.03
N ARG A 200 18.62 2.27 -6.49
CA ARG A 200 19.96 2.18 -5.91
C ARG A 200 20.85 3.40 -6.18
N ASP A 201 20.53 4.17 -7.22
CA ASP A 201 21.17 5.47 -7.51
C ASP A 201 20.77 6.57 -6.51
N GLY A 202 19.86 6.26 -5.58
CA GLY A 202 19.36 7.19 -4.58
C GLY A 202 18.05 7.88 -4.96
N ALA A 203 17.59 7.75 -6.21
CA ALA A 203 16.33 8.35 -6.62
C ALA A 203 15.14 7.67 -5.96
N THR A 204 14.21 8.47 -5.44
CA THR A 204 12.94 7.99 -4.90
C THR A 204 11.80 8.37 -5.83
N TRP A 205 10.89 7.43 -6.05
CA TRP A 205 9.77 7.58 -6.95
C TRP A 205 8.45 7.27 -6.26
N SER A 206 7.39 7.92 -6.73
CA SER A 206 6.00 7.60 -6.36
C SER A 206 5.20 7.34 -7.62
N THR A 207 4.28 6.38 -7.55
CA THR A 207 3.32 6.12 -8.64
C THR A 207 2.20 7.15 -8.70
N LEU A 208 2.00 7.92 -7.63
CA LEU A 208 1.13 9.11 -7.64
C LEU A 208 1.92 10.30 -8.23
N ARG A 209 1.36 10.89 -9.26
CA ARG A 209 1.87 12.10 -9.92
C ARG A 209 1.22 13.36 -9.33
#